data_a08c2d07a27f2e6abac57f7170441976
#
_entry.id   a08c2d07a27f2e6abac57f7170441976
#
_cell.length_a   1.000
_cell.length_b   1.000
_cell.length_c   1.000
_cell.angle_alpha   90.00
_cell.angle_beta   90.00
_cell.angle_gamma   90.00
#
_symmetry.space_group_name_H-M   'P 1'
#
loop_
_entity.id
_entity.type
_entity.pdbx_description
1 polymer ?
#
loop_
_entity_poly.entity_id
_entity_poly.type
_entity_poly.pdbx_seq_one_letter_code
_entity_poly.pdbx_strand_id
1 'polypeptide(L)'
;MSILYLLNPTTMLKLIRIDDRLIHGQVAFTWTPALNIDCIVVANDRAATDEFLKMTLGLAKPAGAKLVIRTVQETISFLNDARNAAQSILVLIDSVKDAHALVSGISGITSINFGGIRTKQGAKPVSKAVALTDNDILLIRELLKKGIELEVRQVPTDKKIGIESLLS
;
A
#
# COMPACT_ATOMS: atom_id res chain seq x y z
N MET A 1 -34.22 15.36 -8.38
CA MET A 1 -33.44 14.41 -7.56
C MET A 1 -32.04 14.32 -8.16
N SER A 2 -31.11 15.06 -7.61
CA SER A 2 -29.70 14.91 -7.95
C SER A 2 -29.19 13.64 -7.30
N ILE A 3 -28.98 12.61 -8.12
CA ILE A 3 -28.12 11.50 -7.72
C ILE A 3 -26.71 12.08 -7.75
N LEU A 4 -26.26 12.56 -6.60
CA LEU A 4 -24.84 12.72 -6.34
C LEU A 4 -24.25 11.31 -6.44
N TYR A 5 -23.74 10.96 -7.59
CA TYR A 5 -22.70 9.96 -7.67
C TYR A 5 -21.54 10.57 -6.87
N LEU A 6 -21.44 10.21 -5.61
CA LEU A 6 -20.22 10.33 -4.86
C LEU A 6 -19.21 9.50 -5.65
N LEU A 7 -18.46 10.17 -6.52
CA LEU A 7 -17.29 9.59 -7.14
C LEU A 7 -16.42 9.17 -5.97
N ASN A 8 -16.41 7.87 -5.70
CA ASN A 8 -15.62 7.33 -4.64
C ASN A 8 -14.15 7.63 -4.97
N PRO A 9 -13.45 8.49 -4.23
CA PRO A 9 -12.07 8.85 -4.56
C PRO A 9 -11.15 7.63 -4.67
N THR A 10 -11.54 6.52 -4.06
CA THR A 10 -10.81 5.26 -4.15
C THR A 10 -10.85 4.61 -5.53
N THR A 11 -11.73 5.05 -6.47
CA THR A 11 -11.73 4.50 -7.83
C THR A 11 -10.44 4.75 -8.59
N MET A 12 -9.67 5.79 -8.21
CA MET A 12 -8.36 6.10 -8.79
C MET A 12 -7.19 5.47 -8.03
N LEU A 13 -7.45 4.85 -6.91
CA LEU A 13 -6.46 4.08 -6.16
C LEU A 13 -6.22 2.74 -6.86
N LYS A 14 -5.06 2.60 -7.48
CA LYS A 14 -4.72 1.44 -8.31
C LYS A 14 -4.13 0.29 -7.51
N LEU A 15 -3.37 0.59 -6.48
CA LEU A 15 -2.72 -0.40 -5.66
C LEU A 15 -2.37 0.17 -4.28
N ILE A 16 -2.60 -0.62 -3.24
CA ILE A 16 -1.95 -0.46 -1.94
C ILE A 16 -0.97 -1.61 -1.80
N ARG A 17 0.30 -1.29 -1.58
CA ARG A 17 1.36 -2.28 -1.45
C ARG A 17 2.07 -2.14 -0.11
N ILE A 18 2.17 -3.24 0.60
CA ILE A 18 3.01 -3.35 1.80
C ILE A 18 4.40 -3.77 1.35
N ASP A 19 5.37 -2.90 1.59
CA ASP A 19 6.79 -3.20 1.39
C ASP A 19 7.59 -2.43 2.43
N ASP A 20 8.31 -3.12 3.29
CA ASP A 20 9.01 -2.47 4.41
C ASP A 20 10.21 -1.62 3.99
N ARG A 21 10.55 -1.64 2.72
CA ARG A 21 11.50 -0.72 2.10
C ARG A 21 10.84 0.51 1.50
N LEU A 22 9.48 0.56 1.50
CA LEU A 22 8.68 1.61 0.87
C LEU A 22 8.98 1.73 -0.63
N ILE A 23 9.39 2.89 -1.12
CA ILE A 23 9.79 3.01 -2.51
C ILE A 23 11.25 2.56 -2.69
N HIS A 24 11.47 1.66 -3.62
CA HIS A 24 12.80 1.21 -4.03
C HIS A 24 12.78 0.84 -5.51
N GLY A 25 13.94 0.99 -6.17
CA GLY A 25 14.12 1.04 -7.60
C GLY A 25 13.27 0.06 -8.42
N GLN A 26 13.66 -1.21 -8.47
CA GLN A 26 13.09 -2.17 -9.40
C GLN A 26 11.57 -2.36 -9.26
N VAL A 27 11.06 -2.43 -8.02
CA VAL A 27 9.62 -2.64 -7.79
C VAL A 27 8.81 -1.43 -8.23
N ALA A 28 9.25 -0.22 -7.87
CA ALA A 28 8.58 1.00 -8.30
C ALA A 28 8.57 1.15 -9.82
N PHE A 29 9.69 0.83 -10.48
CA PHE A 29 9.80 0.89 -11.94
C PHE A 29 8.94 -0.14 -12.67
N THR A 30 8.63 -1.28 -12.07
CA THR A 30 7.75 -2.29 -12.68
C THR A 30 6.28 -1.99 -12.47
N TRP A 31 5.88 -1.62 -11.26
CA TRP A 31 4.48 -1.33 -10.92
C TRP A 31 3.97 -0.02 -11.53
N THR A 32 4.79 1.01 -11.54
CA THR A 32 4.40 2.34 -12.02
C THR A 32 3.95 2.32 -13.48
N PRO A 33 4.71 1.76 -14.44
CA PRO A 33 4.25 1.70 -15.82
C PRO A 33 3.12 0.68 -16.02
N ALA A 34 3.14 -0.46 -15.32
CA ALA A 34 2.12 -1.50 -15.48
C ALA A 34 0.72 -1.01 -15.12
N LEU A 35 0.60 -0.10 -14.15
CA LEU A 35 -0.66 0.45 -13.67
C LEU A 35 -0.91 1.90 -14.13
N ASN A 36 -0.04 2.46 -14.97
CA ASN A 36 -0.10 3.86 -15.40
C ASN A 36 -0.21 4.84 -14.22
N ILE A 37 0.68 4.70 -13.25
CA ILE A 37 0.66 5.49 -12.02
C ILE A 37 1.14 6.92 -12.27
N ASP A 38 0.34 7.90 -11.89
CA ASP A 38 0.67 9.34 -11.91
C ASP A 38 1.34 9.79 -10.62
N CYS A 39 0.91 9.21 -9.49
CA CYS A 39 1.32 9.64 -8.18
C CYS A 39 1.60 8.42 -7.28
N ILE A 40 2.78 8.42 -6.68
CA ILE A 40 3.15 7.48 -5.62
C ILE A 40 2.99 8.19 -4.29
N VAL A 41 2.16 7.64 -3.40
CA VAL A 41 2.00 8.13 -2.03
C VAL A 41 2.69 7.17 -1.09
N VAL A 42 3.70 7.63 -0.39
CA VAL A 42 4.29 6.91 0.73
C VAL A 42 3.56 7.32 2.00
N ALA A 43 2.78 6.41 2.56
CA ALA A 43 2.03 6.60 3.79
C ALA A 43 2.82 6.01 4.96
N ASN A 44 3.62 6.83 5.63
CA ASN A 44 4.51 6.36 6.69
C ASN A 44 4.82 7.49 7.66
N ASP A 45 4.48 7.31 8.93
CA ASP A 45 4.62 8.34 9.95
C ASP A 45 6.09 8.74 10.18
N ARG A 46 6.98 7.76 10.14
CA ARG A 46 8.41 8.04 10.29
C ARG A 46 8.95 8.81 9.08
N ALA A 47 8.66 8.36 7.87
CA ALA A 47 9.13 9.01 6.65
C ALA A 47 8.58 10.44 6.53
N ALA A 48 7.37 10.69 6.99
CA ALA A 48 6.75 12.01 6.94
C ALA A 48 7.46 13.07 7.80
N THR A 49 8.22 12.64 8.81
CA THR A 49 8.90 13.53 9.77
C THR A 49 10.42 13.46 9.70
N ASP A 50 10.99 12.55 8.92
CA ASP A 50 12.43 12.35 8.77
C ASP A 50 12.90 12.88 7.41
N GLU A 51 13.52 14.06 7.41
CA GLU A 51 13.96 14.73 6.18
C GLU A 51 15.01 13.92 5.40
N PHE A 52 15.90 13.20 6.11
CA PHE A 52 16.89 12.35 5.46
C PHE A 52 16.21 11.17 4.74
N LEU A 53 15.24 10.55 5.38
CA LEU A 53 14.49 9.45 4.79
C LEU A 53 13.64 9.93 3.59
N LYS A 54 13.01 11.10 3.69
CA LYS A 54 12.30 11.72 2.54
C LYS A 54 13.22 11.91 1.34
N MET A 55 14.40 12.45 1.57
CA MET A 55 15.39 12.66 0.51
C MET A 55 15.82 11.33 -0.12
N THR A 56 16.10 10.34 0.71
CA THR A 56 16.50 9.00 0.25
C THR A 56 15.41 8.35 -0.59
N LEU A 57 14.16 8.42 -0.14
CA LEU A 57 13.01 7.90 -0.90
C LEU A 57 12.83 8.65 -2.22
N GLY A 58 13.05 9.96 -2.22
CA GLY A 58 12.97 10.78 -3.42
C GLY A 58 13.93 10.35 -4.53
N LEU A 59 15.09 9.83 -4.17
CA LEU A 59 16.08 9.31 -5.14
C LEU A 59 15.61 8.04 -5.85
N ALA A 60 14.69 7.29 -5.25
CA ALA A 60 14.13 6.06 -5.82
C ALA A 60 12.88 6.31 -6.68
N LYS A 61 12.44 7.55 -6.80
CA LYS A 61 11.24 7.91 -7.56
C LYS A 61 11.44 7.69 -9.06
N PRO A 62 10.54 6.96 -9.74
CA PRO A 62 10.59 6.84 -11.19
C PRO A 62 10.34 8.19 -11.88
N ALA A 63 10.96 8.38 -13.03
CA ALA A 63 10.67 9.54 -13.87
C ALA A 63 9.19 9.53 -14.32
N GLY A 64 8.58 10.71 -14.35
CA GLY A 64 7.19 10.87 -14.80
C GLY A 64 6.13 10.62 -13.73
N ALA A 65 6.49 10.11 -12.56
CA ALA A 65 5.58 9.98 -11.42
C ALA A 65 5.86 11.05 -10.36
N LYS A 66 4.79 11.56 -9.77
CA LYS A 66 4.87 12.44 -8.61
C LYS A 66 5.05 11.59 -7.34
N LEU A 67 5.87 12.05 -6.41
CA LEU A 67 6.03 11.41 -5.09
C LEU A 67 5.47 12.33 -4.00
N VAL A 68 4.60 11.79 -3.17
CA VAL A 68 4.04 12.45 -2.00
C VAL A 68 4.34 11.58 -0.78
N ILE A 69 4.94 12.16 0.26
CA ILE A 69 5.24 11.46 1.51
C ILE A 69 4.42 12.11 2.62
N ARG A 70 3.56 11.33 3.26
CA ARG A 70 2.63 11.79 4.29
C ARG A 70 2.54 10.78 5.42
N THR A 71 2.04 11.22 6.56
CA THR A 71 1.61 10.27 7.60
C THR A 71 0.47 9.39 7.09
N VAL A 72 0.20 8.29 7.77
CA VAL A 72 -0.95 7.42 7.43
C VAL A 72 -2.26 8.22 7.53
N GLN A 73 -2.42 9.01 8.58
CA GLN A 73 -3.63 9.82 8.78
C GLN A 73 -3.81 10.90 7.70
N GLU A 74 -2.74 11.58 7.33
CA GLU A 74 -2.76 12.56 6.24
C GLU A 74 -3.07 11.89 4.88
N THR A 75 -2.60 10.67 4.68
CA THR A 75 -2.90 9.88 3.47
C THR A 75 -4.39 9.54 3.39
N ILE A 76 -5.00 9.17 4.52
CA ILE A 76 -6.45 8.93 4.57
C ILE A 76 -7.21 10.18 4.14
N SER A 77 -6.86 11.35 4.68
CA SER A 77 -7.47 12.62 4.30
C SER A 77 -7.23 12.96 2.82
N PHE A 78 -6.02 12.72 2.33
CA PHE A 78 -5.65 12.95 0.93
C PHE A 78 -6.48 12.08 -0.03
N LEU A 79 -6.63 10.80 0.27
CA LEU A 79 -7.37 9.86 -0.58
C LEU A 79 -8.89 10.07 -0.51
N ASN A 80 -9.39 10.60 0.59
CA ASN A 80 -10.81 10.95 0.73
C ASN A 80 -11.16 12.30 0.09
N ASP A 81 -10.17 13.09 -0.33
CA ASP A 81 -10.38 14.37 -0.96
C ASP A 81 -10.71 14.17 -2.46
N ALA A 82 -11.92 14.55 -2.85
CA ALA A 82 -12.41 14.43 -4.23
C ALA A 82 -11.52 15.16 -5.26
N ARG A 83 -10.76 16.17 -4.85
CA ARG A 83 -9.83 16.89 -5.73
C ARG A 83 -8.70 16.01 -6.25
N ASN A 84 -8.39 14.92 -5.56
CA ASN A 84 -7.35 13.97 -5.94
C ASN A 84 -7.87 12.78 -6.77
N ALA A 85 -9.18 12.72 -7.01
CA ALA A 85 -9.83 11.58 -7.67
C ALA A 85 -9.39 11.37 -9.14
N ALA A 86 -8.84 12.39 -9.79
CA ALA A 86 -8.38 12.30 -11.18
C ALA A 86 -6.99 11.65 -11.31
N GLN A 87 -6.27 11.44 -10.22
CA GLN A 87 -4.93 10.87 -10.23
C GLN A 87 -4.97 9.34 -10.13
N SER A 88 -4.07 8.68 -10.84
CA SER A 88 -3.82 7.25 -10.74
C SER A 88 -2.77 7.01 -9.66
N ILE A 89 -3.18 6.44 -8.52
CA ILE A 89 -2.39 6.44 -7.29
C ILE A 89 -1.93 5.03 -6.90
N LEU A 90 -0.65 4.93 -6.58
CA LEU A 90 -0.03 3.81 -5.88
C LEU A 90 0.29 4.25 -4.46
N VAL A 91 -0.22 3.53 -3.46
CA VAL A 91 0.11 3.77 -2.04
C VAL A 91 1.11 2.72 -1.57
N LEU A 92 2.20 3.17 -0.97
CA LEU A 92 3.21 2.34 -0.32
C LEU A 92 3.16 2.53 1.18
N ILE A 93 3.09 1.43 1.90
CA ILE A 93 3.11 1.34 3.37
C ILE A 93 4.11 0.27 3.79
N ASP A 94 4.57 0.30 5.02
CA ASP A 94 5.61 -0.62 5.50
C ASP A 94 5.09 -1.73 6.43
N SER A 95 3.79 -1.74 6.75
CA SER A 95 3.27 -2.67 7.75
C SER A 95 1.80 -3.06 7.51
N VAL A 96 1.44 -4.21 8.07
CA VAL A 96 0.03 -4.66 8.11
C VAL A 96 -0.82 -3.72 8.96
N LYS A 97 -0.26 -3.16 10.03
CA LYS A 97 -0.93 -2.17 10.88
C LYS A 97 -1.39 -0.96 10.06
N ASP A 98 -0.52 -0.42 9.21
CA ASP A 98 -0.86 0.73 8.38
C ASP A 98 -1.90 0.37 7.32
N ALA A 99 -1.83 -0.84 6.75
CA ALA A 99 -2.86 -1.35 5.83
C ALA A 99 -4.23 -1.40 6.51
N HIS A 100 -4.29 -1.90 7.73
CA HIS A 100 -5.52 -1.96 8.51
C HIS A 100 -6.09 -0.56 8.79
N ALA A 101 -5.22 0.40 9.13
CA ALA A 101 -5.62 1.79 9.33
C ALA A 101 -6.20 2.43 8.06
N LEU A 102 -5.57 2.20 6.90
CA LEU A 102 -6.07 2.70 5.62
C LEU A 102 -7.46 2.13 5.29
N VAL A 103 -7.64 0.83 5.44
CA VAL A 103 -8.95 0.18 5.19
C VAL A 103 -10.02 0.70 6.13
N SER A 104 -9.68 0.99 7.37
CA SER A 104 -10.61 1.54 8.35
C SER A 104 -11.02 2.99 8.04
N GLY A 105 -10.14 3.76 7.41
CA GLY A 105 -10.35 5.19 7.13
C GLY A 105 -10.81 5.52 5.72
N ILE A 106 -10.73 4.57 4.78
CA ILE A 106 -11.04 4.79 3.36
C ILE A 106 -12.03 3.72 2.91
N SER A 107 -13.16 4.14 2.36
CA SER A 107 -14.14 3.22 1.78
C SER A 107 -13.72 2.76 0.38
N GLY A 108 -14.16 1.55 -0.02
CA GLY A 108 -13.98 1.03 -1.37
C GLY A 108 -12.63 0.38 -1.65
N ILE A 109 -11.76 0.21 -0.66
CA ILE A 109 -10.56 -0.61 -0.79
C ILE A 109 -10.99 -2.07 -0.90
N THR A 110 -10.56 -2.75 -1.96
CA THR A 110 -10.92 -4.15 -2.24
C THR A 110 -9.75 -5.11 -2.16
N SER A 111 -8.52 -4.62 -2.30
CA SER A 111 -7.33 -5.47 -2.30
C SER A 111 -6.10 -4.76 -1.76
N ILE A 112 -5.18 -5.55 -1.22
CA ILE A 112 -3.86 -5.11 -0.77
C ILE A 112 -2.82 -6.12 -1.26
N ASN A 113 -1.72 -5.62 -1.80
CA ASN A 113 -0.59 -6.40 -2.26
C ASN A 113 0.51 -6.45 -1.19
N PHE A 114 1.02 -7.64 -0.95
CA PHE A 114 2.21 -7.86 -0.13
C PHE A 114 3.42 -7.99 -1.03
N GLY A 115 4.33 -7.03 -0.94
CA GLY A 115 5.60 -7.05 -1.65
C GLY A 115 6.73 -7.65 -0.84
N GLY A 116 6.97 -7.12 0.34
CA GLY A 116 8.00 -7.62 1.21
C GLY A 116 7.87 -7.11 2.64
N ILE A 117 8.01 -8.02 3.59
CA ILE A 117 8.16 -7.73 5.01
C ILE A 117 9.27 -8.62 5.52
N ARG A 118 10.43 -8.04 5.82
CA ARG A 118 11.61 -8.78 6.28
C ARG A 118 11.41 -9.35 7.68
N THR A 119 12.09 -10.41 7.96
CA THR A 119 12.09 -11.02 9.29
C THR A 119 12.60 -10.06 10.35
N LYS A 120 11.88 -9.96 11.45
CA LYS A 120 12.24 -9.19 12.65
C LYS A 120 11.87 -9.99 13.88
N GLN A 121 12.24 -9.49 15.05
CA GLN A 121 11.91 -10.14 16.32
C GLN A 121 10.39 -10.40 16.43
N GLY A 122 10.02 -11.63 16.76
CA GLY A 122 8.61 -12.05 16.89
C GLY A 122 7.91 -12.36 15.57
N ALA A 123 8.57 -12.17 14.42
CA ALA A 123 8.00 -12.51 13.12
C ALA A 123 8.46 -13.87 12.64
N LYS A 124 7.55 -14.61 12.00
CA LYS A 124 7.82 -15.90 11.37
C LYS A 124 7.68 -15.79 9.86
N PRO A 125 8.63 -16.31 9.07
CA PRO A 125 8.48 -16.35 7.63
C PRO A 125 7.25 -17.18 7.21
N VAL A 126 6.38 -16.62 6.41
CA VAL A 126 5.24 -17.31 5.79
C VAL A 126 5.48 -17.54 4.31
N SER A 127 6.40 -16.80 3.72
CA SER A 127 6.90 -16.98 2.36
C SER A 127 8.34 -16.48 2.31
N LYS A 128 8.96 -16.61 1.13
CA LYS A 128 10.33 -16.12 0.89
C LYS A 128 10.49 -14.63 1.16
N ALA A 129 9.45 -13.84 0.91
CA ALA A 129 9.51 -12.38 0.99
C ALA A 129 8.73 -11.80 2.18
N VAL A 130 7.91 -12.58 2.87
CA VAL A 130 7.00 -12.08 3.90
C VAL A 130 7.16 -12.85 5.20
N ALA A 131 7.48 -12.12 6.27
CA ALA A 131 7.46 -12.60 7.64
C ALA A 131 6.40 -11.84 8.45
N LEU A 132 5.65 -12.52 9.29
CA LEU A 132 4.51 -11.96 10.02
C LEU A 132 4.62 -12.24 11.51
N THR A 133 4.26 -11.27 12.34
CA THR A 133 4.04 -11.44 13.76
C THR A 133 2.65 -12.00 14.02
N ASP A 134 2.41 -12.49 15.23
CA ASP A 134 1.05 -12.95 15.63
C ASP A 134 0.03 -11.80 15.53
N ASN A 135 0.43 -10.58 15.86
CA ASN A 135 -0.44 -9.41 15.72
C ASN A 135 -0.74 -9.10 14.25
N ASP A 136 0.24 -9.21 13.36
CA ASP A 136 0.01 -9.06 11.92
C ASP A 136 -1.04 -10.06 11.43
N ILE A 137 -0.96 -11.32 11.88
CA ILE A 137 -1.91 -12.37 11.51
C ILE A 137 -3.33 -12.04 12.00
N LEU A 138 -3.47 -11.49 13.21
CA LEU A 138 -4.78 -11.04 13.71
C LEU A 138 -5.38 -9.96 12.82
N LEU A 139 -4.60 -8.95 12.47
CA LEU A 139 -5.04 -7.85 11.60
C LEU A 139 -5.36 -8.35 10.19
N ILE A 140 -4.57 -9.26 9.65
CA ILE A 140 -4.84 -9.90 8.35
C ILE A 140 -6.19 -10.64 8.37
N ARG A 141 -6.48 -11.38 9.43
CA ARG A 141 -7.77 -12.07 9.57
C ARG A 141 -8.95 -11.09 9.62
N GLU A 142 -8.78 -9.94 10.27
CA GLU A 142 -9.80 -8.89 10.27
C GLU A 142 -10.02 -8.32 8.86
N LEU A 143 -8.95 -8.06 8.11
CA LEU A 143 -9.04 -7.58 6.74
C LEU A 143 -9.73 -8.60 5.82
N LEU A 144 -9.40 -9.87 5.94
CA LEU A 144 -10.04 -10.96 5.18
C LEU A 144 -11.54 -11.04 5.49
N LYS A 145 -11.95 -10.88 6.76
CA LYS A 145 -13.36 -10.85 7.16
C LYS A 145 -14.12 -9.68 6.55
N LYS A 146 -13.45 -8.58 6.27
CA LYS A 146 -14.03 -7.42 5.56
C LYS A 146 -14.15 -7.63 4.05
N GLY A 147 -13.71 -8.77 3.54
CA GLY A 147 -13.73 -9.10 2.11
C GLY A 147 -12.60 -8.49 1.31
N ILE A 148 -11.53 -8.06 1.97
CA ILE A 148 -10.33 -7.53 1.30
C ILE A 148 -9.50 -8.67 0.75
N GLU A 149 -9.18 -8.63 -0.56
CA GLU A 149 -8.20 -9.55 -1.16
C GLU A 149 -6.80 -9.18 -0.67
N LEU A 150 -6.10 -10.14 -0.06
CA LEU A 150 -4.72 -9.98 0.37
C LEU A 150 -3.85 -10.96 -0.42
N GLU A 151 -2.95 -10.45 -1.25
CA GLU A 151 -2.17 -11.27 -2.17
C GLU A 151 -0.69 -10.92 -2.14
N VAL A 152 0.14 -11.92 -2.38
CA VAL A 152 1.60 -11.78 -2.43
C VAL A 152 2.06 -11.81 -3.87
N ARG A 153 2.75 -10.75 -4.31
CA ARG A 153 3.44 -10.66 -5.60
C ARG A 153 4.61 -9.69 -5.51
N GLN A 154 5.72 -10.03 -6.10
CA GLN A 154 6.88 -9.13 -6.20
C GLN A 154 6.69 -8.13 -7.34
N VAL A 155 6.29 -8.60 -8.51
CA VAL A 155 6.11 -7.81 -9.74
C VAL A 155 4.73 -8.10 -10.35
N PRO A 156 4.22 -7.19 -11.21
CA PRO A 156 2.87 -7.34 -11.76
C PRO A 156 2.62 -8.63 -12.56
N THR A 157 3.67 -9.19 -13.14
CA THR A 157 3.59 -10.41 -13.95
C THR A 157 3.61 -11.70 -13.15
N ASP A 158 3.91 -11.63 -11.85
CA ASP A 158 3.88 -12.80 -10.97
C ASP A 158 2.44 -13.29 -10.78
N LYS A 159 2.31 -14.59 -10.54
CA LYS A 159 1.04 -15.16 -10.10
C LYS A 159 0.69 -14.67 -8.69
N LYS A 160 -0.55 -14.26 -8.50
CA LYS A 160 -1.08 -13.93 -7.17
C LYS A 160 -1.12 -15.17 -6.28
N ILE A 161 -0.62 -15.02 -5.05
CA ILE A 161 -0.74 -16.03 -4.00
C ILE A 161 -1.57 -15.41 -2.87
N GLY A 162 -2.76 -15.93 -2.59
CA GLY A 162 -3.58 -15.46 -1.48
C GLY A 162 -2.87 -15.67 -0.15
N ILE A 163 -2.86 -14.63 0.69
CA ILE A 163 -2.14 -14.68 1.99
C ILE A 163 -2.69 -15.80 2.87
N GLU A 164 -3.98 -16.09 2.82
CA GLU A 164 -4.63 -17.14 3.62
C GLU A 164 -4.02 -18.52 3.39
N SER A 165 -3.54 -18.82 2.19
CA SER A 165 -2.88 -20.09 1.89
C SER A 165 -1.52 -20.23 2.58
N LEU A 166 -0.96 -19.13 3.06
CA LEU A 166 0.35 -19.07 3.73
C LEU A 166 0.23 -19.06 5.25
N LEU A 167 -0.99 -18.97 5.81
CA LEU A 167 -1.23 -18.85 7.25
C LEU A 167 -1.56 -20.15 7.95
N SER A 168 -1.51 -21.25 7.26
CA SER A 168 -1.81 -22.58 7.81
C SER A 168 -0.71 -23.09 8.75
#